data_bf3895264b1834fc1f12cf471d5fc142
#
_entry.id   bf3895264b1834fc1f12cf471d5fc142
#
_cell.length_a   1.000
_cell.length_b   1.000
_cell.length_c   1.000
_cell.angle_alpha   90.00
_cell.angle_beta   90.00
_cell.angle_gamma   90.00
#
_symmetry.space_group_name_H-M   'P 1'
#
loop_
_entity.id
_entity.type
_entity.pdbx_description
1 polymer ?
#
loop_
_entity_poly.entity_id
_entity_poly.type
_entity_poly.pdbx_seq_one_letter_code
_entity_poly.pdbx_strand_id
1 'polypeptide(L)'
;MGNHVQTWPRKLRLGMVGGGPGSNIGETHRQAARLDRRYDLLAGVFATDAERSRQFAASLDLLPDRRYSSWEEMAAAEAQRADGIEVVSIMTPNNSHYAIAKAFLQAGIDVICDKPLTNDLGEALELAQITRERGLIFGVTYNYSGYPMVRQARAMVTGGELGPIRLVQVEHASGWASTLLEAEG
;
A
#
# COMPACT_ATOMS: atom_id res chain seq x y z
N MET A 1 30.59 -10.80 4.03
CA MET A 1 29.58 -9.76 4.28
C MET A 1 28.50 -10.39 5.14
N GLY A 2 28.46 -10.04 6.42
CA GLY A 2 27.51 -10.65 7.35
C GLY A 2 26.09 -10.20 7.03
N ASN A 3 25.19 -11.17 6.82
CA ASN A 3 23.75 -10.95 6.78
C ASN A 3 23.32 -10.48 8.17
N HIS A 4 23.30 -9.18 8.40
CA HIS A 4 22.57 -8.61 9.51
C HIS A 4 21.08 -8.80 9.20
N VAL A 5 20.50 -9.92 9.65
CA VAL A 5 19.07 -10.05 9.76
C VAL A 5 18.65 -8.99 10.79
N GLN A 6 18.10 -7.88 10.30
CA GLN A 6 17.57 -6.83 11.15
C GLN A 6 16.36 -7.42 11.89
N THR A 7 16.56 -7.79 13.15
CA THR A 7 15.49 -8.30 14.01
C THR A 7 14.63 -7.14 14.46
N TRP A 8 13.43 -7.07 13.97
CA TRP A 8 12.43 -6.10 14.45
C TRP A 8 11.91 -6.59 15.81
N PRO A 9 11.89 -5.74 16.82
CA PRO A 9 11.51 -6.15 18.17
C PRO A 9 10.03 -6.56 18.30
N ARG A 10 9.18 -6.11 17.39
CA ARG A 10 7.74 -6.43 17.29
C ARG A 10 7.22 -6.20 15.88
N LYS A 11 6.03 -6.70 15.64
CA LYS A 11 5.31 -6.41 14.41
C LYS A 11 4.69 -5.00 14.43
N LEU A 12 4.55 -4.41 13.26
CA LEU A 12 3.80 -3.17 13.06
C LEU A 12 2.30 -3.47 12.99
N ARG A 13 1.51 -2.63 13.62
CA ARG A 13 0.06 -2.69 13.59
C ARG A 13 -0.44 -2.12 12.26
N LEU A 14 -1.03 -2.97 11.44
CA LEU A 14 -1.48 -2.67 10.08
C LEU A 14 -2.98 -2.47 10.03
N GLY A 15 -3.42 -1.43 9.33
CA GLY A 15 -4.78 -1.27 8.85
C GLY A 15 -4.88 -1.45 7.34
N MET A 16 -6.05 -1.79 6.83
CA MET A 16 -6.29 -1.91 5.39
C MET A 16 -7.54 -1.16 4.95
N VAL A 17 -7.45 -0.44 3.82
CA VAL A 17 -8.59 0.22 3.17
C VAL A 17 -8.68 -0.28 1.72
N GLY A 18 -9.81 -0.87 1.38
CA GLY A 18 -10.01 -1.57 0.10
C GLY A 18 -9.55 -3.03 0.14
N GLY A 19 -9.42 -3.65 -0.99
CA GLY A 19 -8.95 -5.04 -1.09
C GLY A 19 -9.91 -6.10 -0.52
N GLY A 20 -11.22 -5.83 -0.58
CA GLY A 20 -12.28 -6.69 -0.05
C GLY A 20 -12.55 -7.96 -0.86
N PRO A 21 -13.75 -8.54 -0.72
CA PRO A 21 -14.09 -9.82 -1.34
C PRO A 21 -13.87 -9.83 -2.86
N GLY A 22 -13.14 -10.81 -3.37
CA GLY A 22 -12.84 -10.96 -4.79
C GLY A 22 -11.70 -10.07 -5.32
N SER A 23 -11.07 -9.25 -4.47
CA SER A 23 -9.94 -8.41 -4.87
C SER A 23 -8.62 -9.19 -4.88
N ASN A 24 -8.06 -9.41 -6.06
CA ASN A 24 -6.73 -10.03 -6.21
C ASN A 24 -5.64 -9.19 -5.53
N ILE A 25 -5.71 -7.86 -5.66
CA ILE A 25 -4.72 -6.98 -5.06
C ILE A 25 -4.80 -6.99 -3.53
N GLY A 26 -6.00 -7.08 -2.97
CA GLY A 26 -6.19 -7.21 -1.52
C GLY A 26 -5.56 -8.46 -0.96
N GLU A 27 -5.71 -9.60 -1.63
CA GLU A 27 -5.05 -10.84 -1.23
C GLU A 27 -3.54 -10.74 -1.35
N THR A 28 -3.03 -10.14 -2.42
CA THR A 28 -1.60 -9.91 -2.63
C THR A 28 -0.99 -9.10 -1.48
N HIS A 29 -1.63 -8.01 -1.07
CA HIS A 29 -1.16 -7.20 0.07
C HIS A 29 -1.18 -7.98 1.39
N ARG A 30 -2.25 -8.76 1.65
CA ARG A 30 -2.33 -9.60 2.85
C ARG A 30 -1.25 -10.68 2.88
N GLN A 31 -0.98 -11.33 1.73
CA GLN A 31 0.09 -12.31 1.62
C GLN A 31 1.46 -11.66 1.83
N ALA A 32 1.74 -10.53 1.17
CA ALA A 32 2.98 -9.79 1.34
C ALA A 32 3.23 -9.37 2.80
N ALA A 33 2.20 -8.90 3.49
CA ALA A 33 2.28 -8.53 4.90
C ALA A 33 2.60 -9.72 5.82
N ARG A 34 2.19 -10.94 5.43
CA ARG A 34 2.44 -12.17 6.20
C ARG A 34 3.81 -12.80 5.94
N LEU A 35 4.37 -12.62 4.74
CA LEU A 35 5.59 -13.32 4.30
C LEU A 35 6.75 -13.12 5.30
N ASP A 36 7.03 -11.90 5.67
CA ASP A 36 8.14 -11.56 6.57
C ASP A 36 7.72 -11.50 8.05
N ARG A 37 6.45 -11.77 8.36
CA ARG A 37 5.87 -11.69 9.72
C ARG A 37 6.13 -10.34 10.40
N ARG A 38 6.16 -9.25 9.64
CA ARG A 38 6.45 -7.90 10.15
C ARG A 38 5.21 -7.09 10.49
N TYR A 39 4.03 -7.57 10.08
CA TYR A 39 2.77 -6.88 10.26
C TYR A 39 1.74 -7.76 10.97
N ASP A 40 0.92 -7.11 11.81
CA ASP A 40 -0.32 -7.68 12.32
C ASP A 40 -1.49 -6.84 11.79
N LEU A 41 -2.37 -7.45 11.01
CA LEU A 41 -3.58 -6.80 10.51
C LEU A 41 -4.58 -6.69 11.65
N LEU A 42 -4.91 -5.46 12.06
CA LEU A 42 -5.75 -5.18 13.21
C LEU A 42 -7.07 -4.48 12.87
N ALA A 43 -7.10 -3.68 11.81
CA ALA A 43 -8.24 -2.83 11.48
C ALA A 43 -8.49 -2.81 9.97
N GLY A 44 -9.74 -2.56 9.55
CA GLY A 44 -9.98 -2.45 8.11
C GLY A 44 -11.35 -1.94 7.70
N VAL A 45 -11.37 -1.39 6.48
CA VAL A 45 -12.55 -1.05 5.66
C VAL A 45 -12.37 -1.71 4.30
N PHE A 46 -13.20 -2.68 3.96
CA PHE A 46 -12.96 -3.57 2.81
C PHE A 46 -13.96 -3.40 1.66
N ALA A 47 -15.02 -2.63 1.87
CA ALA A 47 -16.03 -2.34 0.85
C ALA A 47 -16.69 -0.99 1.16
N THR A 48 -17.33 -0.40 0.15
CA THR A 48 -18.16 0.80 0.31
C THR A 48 -19.48 0.51 1.04
N ASP A 49 -19.99 -0.71 0.89
CA ASP A 49 -21.10 -1.19 1.70
C ASP A 49 -20.60 -1.57 3.10
N ALA A 50 -21.13 -0.92 4.12
CA ALA A 50 -20.69 -1.04 5.51
C ALA A 50 -20.87 -2.46 6.07
N GLU A 51 -21.96 -3.14 5.72
CA GLU A 51 -22.22 -4.48 6.23
C GLU A 51 -21.30 -5.50 5.57
N ARG A 52 -21.13 -5.42 4.26
CA ARG A 52 -20.19 -6.24 3.51
C ARG A 52 -18.75 -6.03 3.99
N SER A 53 -18.38 -4.79 4.32
CA SER A 53 -17.08 -4.46 4.91
C SER A 53 -16.87 -5.16 6.24
N ARG A 54 -17.84 -5.04 7.17
CA ARG A 54 -17.79 -5.69 8.50
C ARG A 54 -17.75 -7.20 8.43
N GLN A 55 -18.55 -7.81 7.56
CA GLN A 55 -18.55 -9.26 7.36
C GLN A 55 -17.21 -9.77 6.84
N PHE A 56 -16.62 -9.07 5.88
CA PHE A 56 -15.31 -9.44 5.36
C PHE A 56 -14.21 -9.24 6.42
N ALA A 57 -14.26 -8.15 7.18
CA ALA A 57 -13.35 -7.92 8.30
C ALA A 57 -13.47 -9.04 9.36
N ALA A 58 -14.67 -9.53 9.60
CA ALA A 58 -14.90 -10.67 10.49
C ALA A 58 -14.25 -11.96 9.97
N SER A 59 -14.30 -12.21 8.67
CA SER A 59 -13.65 -13.37 8.05
C SER A 59 -12.11 -13.32 8.10
N LEU A 60 -11.55 -12.17 8.41
CA LEU A 60 -10.11 -11.95 8.64
C LEU A 60 -9.76 -11.94 10.14
N ASP A 61 -10.67 -12.37 11.01
CA ASP A 61 -10.53 -12.42 12.47
C ASP A 61 -10.27 -11.05 13.14
N LEU A 62 -10.64 -9.93 12.49
CA LEU A 62 -10.53 -8.62 13.12
C LEU A 62 -11.52 -8.49 14.28
N LEU A 63 -11.10 -7.78 15.32
CA LEU A 63 -11.98 -7.52 16.48
C LEU A 63 -13.19 -6.67 16.07
N PRO A 64 -14.37 -6.85 16.68
CA PRO A 64 -15.60 -6.13 16.31
C PRO A 64 -15.46 -4.61 16.33
N ASP A 65 -14.70 -4.05 17.27
CA ASP A 65 -14.45 -2.62 17.44
C ASP A 65 -13.40 -2.05 16.47
N ARG A 66 -12.86 -2.90 15.57
CA ARG A 66 -11.90 -2.54 14.52
C ARG A 66 -12.40 -2.86 13.10
N ARG A 67 -13.69 -3.16 12.95
CA ARG A 67 -14.39 -3.41 11.68
C ARG A 67 -15.15 -2.17 11.27
N TYR A 68 -14.47 -1.26 10.63
CA TYR A 68 -15.01 0.07 10.32
C TYR A 68 -15.94 0.08 9.11
N SER A 69 -16.82 1.08 9.10
CA SER A 69 -17.79 1.32 8.02
C SER A 69 -17.24 2.27 6.96
N SER A 70 -16.32 3.17 7.35
CA SER A 70 -15.66 4.11 6.44
C SER A 70 -14.20 4.32 6.84
N TRP A 71 -13.40 4.78 5.91
CA TRP A 71 -11.98 5.07 6.15
C TRP A 71 -11.81 6.33 7.02
N GLU A 72 -12.75 7.28 6.97
CA GLU A 72 -12.77 8.46 7.83
C GLU A 72 -12.94 8.06 9.29
N GLU A 73 -13.92 7.20 9.55
CA GLU A 73 -14.15 6.63 10.88
C GLU A 73 -12.89 5.90 11.38
N MET A 74 -12.30 5.05 10.53
CA MET A 74 -11.10 4.29 10.87
C MET A 74 -9.92 5.21 11.18
N ALA A 75 -9.64 6.21 10.35
CA ALA A 75 -8.53 7.13 10.57
C ALA A 75 -8.67 7.90 11.88
N ALA A 76 -9.88 8.42 12.16
CA ALA A 76 -10.16 9.17 13.39
C ALA A 76 -10.08 8.29 14.65
N ALA A 77 -10.67 7.09 14.61
CA ALA A 77 -10.70 6.17 15.74
C ALA A 77 -9.30 5.60 16.05
N GLU A 78 -8.58 5.13 15.04
CA GLU A 78 -7.27 4.51 15.24
C GLU A 78 -6.23 5.51 15.73
N ALA A 79 -6.31 6.79 15.34
CA ALA A 79 -5.44 7.85 15.82
C ALA A 79 -5.58 8.13 17.33
N GLN A 80 -6.73 7.81 17.94
CA GLN A 80 -7.00 8.03 19.36
C GLN A 80 -6.68 6.81 20.24
N ARG A 81 -6.37 5.67 19.64
CA ARG A 81 -6.11 4.43 20.39
C ARG A 81 -4.65 4.34 20.81
N ALA A 82 -4.38 3.94 22.02
CA ALA A 82 -3.03 3.60 22.48
C ALA A 82 -2.41 2.41 21.73
N ASP A 83 -3.29 1.49 21.25
CA ASP A 83 -2.95 0.32 20.44
C ASP A 83 -3.35 0.50 18.95
N GLY A 84 -3.54 1.73 18.51
CA GLY A 84 -3.95 2.07 17.15
C GLY A 84 -2.99 1.58 16.08
N ILE A 85 -3.45 1.54 14.83
CA ILE A 85 -2.58 1.15 13.71
C ILE A 85 -1.44 2.16 13.55
N GLU A 86 -0.30 1.66 13.09
CA GLU A 86 0.89 2.48 12.81
C GLU A 86 1.03 2.76 11.32
N VAL A 87 0.47 1.88 10.50
CA VAL A 87 0.52 1.99 9.05
C VAL A 87 -0.79 1.51 8.44
N VAL A 88 -1.26 2.19 7.39
CA VAL A 88 -2.40 1.78 6.60
C VAL A 88 -1.96 1.35 5.20
N SER A 89 -2.55 0.27 4.67
CA SER A 89 -2.40 -0.16 3.28
C SER A 89 -3.67 0.18 2.49
N ILE A 90 -3.53 0.98 1.42
CA ILE A 90 -4.62 1.50 0.60
C ILE A 90 -4.63 0.79 -0.75
N MET A 91 -5.74 0.12 -1.07
CA MET A 91 -5.95 -0.68 -2.28
C MET A 91 -7.32 -0.40 -2.89
N THR A 92 -7.69 0.84 -2.93
CA THR A 92 -8.96 1.33 -3.47
C THR A 92 -8.81 1.73 -4.93
N PRO A 93 -9.87 2.13 -5.64
CA PRO A 93 -9.75 2.76 -6.95
C PRO A 93 -8.91 4.04 -6.90
N ASN A 94 -8.16 4.29 -7.98
CA ASN A 94 -7.14 5.35 -8.08
C ASN A 94 -7.63 6.74 -7.65
N ASN A 95 -8.87 7.08 -7.98
CA ASN A 95 -9.48 8.38 -7.69
C ASN A 95 -9.71 8.65 -6.19
N SER A 96 -9.58 7.63 -5.36
CA SER A 96 -9.76 7.76 -3.91
C SER A 96 -8.44 7.75 -3.12
N HIS A 97 -7.32 7.42 -3.76
CA HIS A 97 -6.02 7.30 -3.09
C HIS A 97 -5.63 8.57 -2.33
N TYR A 98 -5.75 9.74 -3.00
CA TYR A 98 -5.36 11.01 -2.40
C TYR A 98 -6.13 11.31 -1.11
N ALA A 99 -7.46 11.27 -1.17
CA ALA A 99 -8.30 11.63 -0.02
C ALA A 99 -8.03 10.71 1.18
N ILE A 100 -7.94 9.40 0.93
CA ILE A 100 -7.67 8.41 1.96
C ILE A 100 -6.27 8.59 2.54
N ALA A 101 -5.24 8.65 1.69
CA ALA A 101 -3.86 8.81 2.13
C ALA A 101 -3.66 10.09 2.96
N LYS A 102 -4.24 11.21 2.51
CA LYS A 102 -4.21 12.49 3.22
C LYS A 102 -4.79 12.38 4.62
N ALA A 103 -5.94 11.74 4.77
CA ALA A 103 -6.59 11.57 6.07
C ALA A 103 -5.73 10.78 7.06
N PHE A 104 -5.15 9.66 6.63
CA PHE A 104 -4.27 8.85 7.50
C PHE A 104 -2.97 9.57 7.83
N LEU A 105 -2.35 10.25 6.89
CA LEU A 105 -1.18 11.10 7.18
C LEU A 105 -1.51 12.21 8.19
N GLN A 106 -2.67 12.85 8.03
CA GLN A 106 -3.14 13.87 8.99
C GLN A 106 -3.45 13.28 10.37
N ALA A 107 -3.82 12.02 10.42
CA ALA A 107 -4.00 11.26 11.66
C ALA A 107 -2.68 10.77 12.30
N GLY A 108 -1.52 11.00 11.66
CA GLY A 108 -0.22 10.57 12.16
C GLY A 108 0.11 9.11 11.88
N ILE A 109 -0.52 8.52 10.85
CA ILE A 109 -0.39 7.11 10.49
C ILE A 109 0.38 7.01 9.17
N ASP A 110 1.39 6.15 9.12
CA ASP A 110 2.16 5.85 7.93
C ASP A 110 1.30 5.22 6.83
N VAL A 111 1.68 5.42 5.57
CA VAL A 111 0.87 4.96 4.43
C VAL A 111 1.65 4.07 3.48
N ILE A 112 1.04 2.95 3.11
CA ILE A 112 1.38 2.15 1.94
C ILE A 112 0.21 2.30 0.96
N CYS A 113 0.44 2.89 -0.21
CA CYS A 113 -0.61 3.12 -1.20
C CYS A 113 -0.33 2.33 -2.48
N ASP A 114 -1.37 1.75 -3.08
CA ASP A 114 -1.21 1.11 -4.37
C ASP A 114 -0.93 2.15 -5.48
N LYS A 115 -0.42 1.67 -6.59
CA LYS A 115 -0.11 2.51 -7.76
C LYS A 115 -1.41 2.77 -8.60
N PRO A 116 -1.49 3.87 -9.32
CA PRO A 116 -0.65 5.06 -9.22
C PRO A 116 -0.88 5.79 -7.90
N LEU A 117 0.08 6.63 -7.48
CA LEU A 117 -0.02 7.38 -6.23
C LEU A 117 -1.30 8.24 -6.18
N THR A 118 -1.50 9.06 -7.22
CA THR A 118 -2.66 9.92 -7.42
C THR A 118 -2.95 10.06 -8.92
N ASN A 119 -4.06 10.69 -9.26
CA ASN A 119 -4.40 11.04 -10.65
C ASN A 119 -3.90 12.44 -11.05
N ASP A 120 -3.47 13.25 -10.10
CA ASP A 120 -3.03 14.63 -10.30
C ASP A 120 -1.68 14.90 -9.62
N LEU A 121 -0.82 15.68 -10.28
CA LEU A 121 0.51 16.02 -9.76
C LEU A 121 0.43 16.89 -8.49
N GLY A 122 -0.53 17.83 -8.42
CA GLY A 122 -0.70 18.69 -7.26
C GLY A 122 -1.02 17.88 -6.00
N GLU A 123 -1.91 16.89 -6.12
CA GLU A 123 -2.24 15.95 -5.06
C GLU A 123 -1.01 15.16 -4.59
N ALA A 124 -0.20 14.65 -5.54
CA ALA A 124 1.03 13.93 -5.22
C ALA A 124 2.04 14.81 -4.47
N LEU A 125 2.21 16.06 -4.89
CA LEU A 125 3.10 17.02 -4.24
C LEU A 125 2.62 17.37 -2.82
N GLU A 126 1.33 17.54 -2.63
CA GLU A 126 0.74 17.80 -1.30
C GLU A 126 0.95 16.61 -0.35
N LEU A 127 0.70 15.36 -0.80
CA LEU A 127 0.97 14.18 0.02
C LEU A 127 2.44 14.09 0.41
N ALA A 128 3.36 14.36 -0.53
CA ALA A 128 4.79 14.38 -0.27
C ALA A 128 5.19 15.48 0.73
N GLN A 129 4.53 16.63 0.69
CA GLN A 129 4.72 17.73 1.64
C GLN A 129 4.25 17.32 3.03
N ILE A 130 3.00 16.85 3.18
CA ILE A 130 2.44 16.42 4.47
C ILE A 130 3.32 15.33 5.10
N THR A 131 3.77 14.35 4.30
CA THR A 131 4.64 13.27 4.76
C THR A 131 5.93 13.80 5.38
N ARG A 132 6.60 14.75 4.70
CA ARG A 132 7.83 15.36 5.20
C ARG A 132 7.60 16.21 6.46
N GLU A 133 6.57 17.06 6.46
CA GLU A 133 6.26 17.95 7.58
C GLU A 133 5.92 17.20 8.87
N ARG A 134 5.29 16.03 8.72
CA ARG A 134 4.91 15.18 9.85
C ARG A 134 5.95 14.13 10.22
N GLY A 135 7.02 13.99 9.46
CA GLY A 135 8.06 12.97 9.67
C GLY A 135 7.55 11.54 9.51
N LEU A 136 6.53 11.34 8.67
CA LEU A 136 5.90 10.05 8.41
C LEU A 136 6.55 9.33 7.22
N ILE A 137 6.21 8.06 7.05
CA ILE A 137 6.65 7.23 5.94
C ILE A 137 5.49 7.04 4.96
N PHE A 138 5.78 7.24 3.67
CA PHE A 138 4.86 6.96 2.57
C PHE A 138 5.53 6.04 1.55
N GLY A 139 4.97 4.86 1.34
CA GLY A 139 5.41 3.90 0.33
C GLY A 139 4.37 3.74 -0.78
N VAL A 140 4.80 3.77 -2.05
CA VAL A 140 3.95 3.41 -3.20
C VAL A 140 4.37 2.04 -3.72
N THR A 141 3.41 1.16 -3.99
CA THR A 141 3.69 -0.23 -4.37
C THR A 141 4.09 -0.38 -5.84
N TYR A 142 5.17 0.27 -6.25
CA TYR A 142 5.81 0.02 -7.55
C TYR A 142 6.58 -1.30 -7.51
N ASN A 143 5.84 -2.41 -7.47
CA ASN A 143 6.35 -3.77 -7.23
C ASN A 143 7.46 -4.20 -8.18
N TYR A 144 7.45 -3.77 -9.43
CA TYR A 144 8.51 -4.11 -10.40
C TYR A 144 9.90 -3.61 -9.98
N SER A 145 9.99 -2.49 -9.26
CA SER A 145 11.25 -1.99 -8.73
C SER A 145 11.89 -2.93 -7.71
N GLY A 146 11.09 -3.81 -7.10
CA GLY A 146 11.53 -4.81 -6.13
C GLY A 146 12.03 -6.12 -6.73
N TYR A 147 11.84 -6.36 -8.02
CA TYR A 147 12.23 -7.61 -8.66
C TYR A 147 13.74 -7.82 -8.61
N PRO A 148 14.20 -9.07 -8.34
CA PRO A 148 15.64 -9.34 -8.17
C PRO A 148 16.49 -8.85 -9.35
N MET A 149 16.04 -9.10 -10.60
CA MET A 149 16.78 -8.68 -11.79
C MET A 149 16.80 -7.16 -11.99
N VAL A 150 15.73 -6.45 -11.61
CA VAL A 150 15.70 -4.97 -11.65
C VAL A 150 16.65 -4.39 -10.61
N ARG A 151 16.70 -4.98 -9.42
CA ARG A 151 17.67 -4.62 -8.37
C ARG A 151 19.10 -4.89 -8.81
N GLN A 152 19.37 -6.03 -9.48
CA GLN A 152 20.66 -6.37 -10.05
C GLN A 152 21.06 -5.35 -11.13
N ALA A 153 20.17 -5.05 -12.08
CA ALA A 153 20.44 -4.03 -13.12
C ALA A 153 20.78 -2.66 -12.50
N ARG A 154 20.05 -2.25 -11.46
CA ARG A 154 20.37 -1.03 -10.71
C ARG A 154 21.78 -1.09 -10.10
N ALA A 155 22.15 -2.21 -9.48
CA ALA A 155 23.47 -2.37 -8.88
C ALA A 155 24.59 -2.25 -9.93
N MET A 156 24.43 -2.89 -11.10
CA MET A 156 25.40 -2.82 -12.21
C MET A 156 25.54 -1.39 -12.75
N VAL A 157 24.43 -0.67 -12.92
CA VAL A 157 24.45 0.74 -13.36
C VAL A 157 25.16 1.62 -12.33
N THR A 158 24.79 1.52 -11.05
CA THR A 158 25.38 2.35 -9.98
C THR A 158 26.84 1.97 -9.69
N GLY A 159 27.21 0.71 -9.90
CA GLY A 159 28.59 0.20 -9.78
C GLY A 159 29.49 0.57 -10.96
N GLY A 160 28.93 1.16 -12.01
CA GLY A 160 29.71 1.57 -13.20
C GLY A 160 30.07 0.41 -14.14
N GLU A 161 29.56 -0.80 -13.92
CA GLU A 161 29.88 -1.99 -14.72
C GLU A 161 29.51 -1.84 -16.21
N LEU A 162 28.49 -1.02 -16.50
CA LEU A 162 28.04 -0.76 -17.87
C LEU A 162 28.62 0.50 -18.49
N GLY A 163 29.52 1.22 -17.76
CA GLY A 163 30.05 2.51 -18.19
C GLY A 163 28.94 3.58 -18.33
N PRO A 164 29.21 4.68 -19.04
CA PRO A 164 28.25 5.74 -19.29
C PRO A 164 27.06 5.23 -20.11
N ILE A 165 25.86 5.31 -19.57
CA ILE A 165 24.65 4.90 -20.27
C ILE A 165 24.35 5.87 -21.42
N ARG A 166 24.26 5.36 -22.66
CA ARG A 166 23.99 6.15 -23.87
C ARG A 166 22.57 5.99 -24.39
N LEU A 167 21.96 4.80 -24.16
CA LEU A 167 20.62 4.46 -24.62
C LEU A 167 19.97 3.55 -23.60
N VAL A 168 18.70 3.79 -23.31
CA VAL A 168 17.82 2.87 -22.58
C VAL A 168 16.66 2.53 -23.49
N GLN A 169 16.49 1.26 -23.81
CA GLN A 169 15.31 0.75 -24.54
C GLN A 169 14.52 -0.17 -23.62
N VAL A 170 13.24 0.10 -23.47
CA VAL A 170 12.32 -0.70 -22.66
C VAL A 170 11.15 -1.16 -23.52
N GLU A 171 10.87 -2.47 -23.47
CA GLU A 171 9.71 -3.06 -24.09
C GLU A 171 8.89 -3.79 -23.01
N HIS A 172 7.59 -3.48 -22.95
CA HIS A 172 6.67 -4.10 -22.01
C HIS A 172 5.43 -4.61 -22.76
N ALA A 173 5.54 -5.82 -23.27
CA ALA A 173 4.40 -6.51 -23.91
C ALA A 173 3.52 -7.16 -22.81
N SER A 174 2.23 -6.87 -22.87
CA SER A 174 1.25 -7.43 -21.93
C SER A 174 0.00 -7.91 -22.67
N GLY A 175 -0.47 -9.09 -22.33
CA GLY A 175 -1.66 -9.69 -22.94
C GLY A 175 -3.00 -9.22 -22.36
N TRP A 176 -3.01 -8.53 -21.21
CA TRP A 176 -4.27 -8.18 -20.53
C TRP A 176 -5.16 -7.21 -21.32
N ALA A 177 -4.57 -6.41 -22.21
CA ALA A 177 -5.29 -5.49 -23.09
C ALA A 177 -5.38 -6.01 -24.56
N SER A 178 -5.24 -7.31 -24.78
CA SER A 178 -5.33 -7.92 -26.13
C SER A 178 -6.77 -8.14 -26.62
N THR A 179 -7.76 -7.97 -25.74
CA THR A 179 -9.20 -8.01 -26.05
C THR A 179 -9.84 -6.65 -25.80
N LEU A 180 -11.06 -6.45 -26.32
CA LEU A 180 -11.84 -5.22 -26.08
C LEU A 180 -12.45 -5.27 -24.68
N LEU A 181 -11.66 -4.88 -23.68
CA LEU A 181 -12.06 -4.90 -22.27
C LEU A 181 -13.31 -4.04 -22.00
N GLU A 182 -13.52 -2.97 -22.78
CA GLU A 182 -14.70 -2.11 -22.70
C GLU A 182 -16.00 -2.82 -23.08
N ALA A 183 -15.91 -3.94 -23.79
CA ALA A 183 -17.06 -4.76 -24.18
C ALA A 183 -17.43 -5.82 -23.14
N GLU A 184 -16.57 -6.04 -22.13
CA GLU A 184 -16.74 -7.07 -21.10
C GLU A 184 -17.18 -6.49 -19.74
N GLY A 185 -17.34 -5.15 -19.63
CA GLY A 185 -17.64 -4.40 -18.41
C GLY A 185 -19.11 -4.21 -18.08
#